data_1b7a7aaee504b7c3804252649fbed22b
#
_entry.id   1b7a7aaee504b7c3804252649fbed22b
#
_cell.length_a   1.000
_cell.length_b   1.000
_cell.length_c   1.000
_cell.angle_alpha   90.00
_cell.angle_beta   90.00
_cell.angle_gamma   90.00
#
_symmetry.space_group_name_H-M   'P 1'
#
loop_
_entity.id
_entity.type
_entity.pdbx_description
1 polymer ?
#
loop_
_entity_poly.entity_id
_entity_poly.type
_entity_poly.pdbx_seq_one_letter_code
_entity_poly.pdbx_strand_id
1 'polypeptide(L)'
;MPIRIRWSISKEKIDESITYDENSNSVIVTTKDKVIQFPSDSVSYYVNNKNTKLSFHPLRDENGTVYLALDPLASFYPIQYSIVEDNHVVLLEENGQERASGIFTTKKVKNDFTRLRSEAALRSPYTGELVPGEHVTIEKEVDSFYFVRKANGIAGFVKKKYVDKGKSEVVEVELEQKEPKLKKINGPIQLTWEAVYSRNPDTSKISKMHGVNVVSPTWFKLKGTDGNVSNLGSKAYVEWAHKQDYQVWGLFSNAFDPDKTHEVFKDYQKRQTVIRQLLVYSEMYDLDGINIDIENVREEDGKYITQFVREATPYLHDVGLTVSMDITFIAGGNYSAFLQRDHLAEIVDYLVVMAYDEHWATSPNPGSVASFPWVEANLETLLDIVPSDKLVLGVPLYARLWEEKENGELSSKSLSMESVEEWLKEHKVTPTYDEASGQNYGEYYDEKTKSTFKIWLEDELSLTKRAELVEKYNLAGLASWSRTFANEAAWSALSLEKKEQ
;
A
#
# COMPACT_ATOMS: atom_id res chain seq x y z
N MET A 1 39.11 6.34 2.71
CA MET A 1 38.20 5.41 1.97
C MET A 1 36.80 5.67 2.48
N PRO A 2 35.77 5.52 1.63
CA PRO A 2 34.39 5.65 2.14
C PRO A 2 34.08 4.55 3.15
N ILE A 3 33.35 4.92 4.20
CA ILE A 3 32.82 3.96 5.15
C ILE A 3 31.70 3.20 4.48
N ARG A 4 31.67 1.89 4.71
CA ARG A 4 30.66 1.01 4.15
C ARG A 4 29.99 0.20 5.24
N ILE A 5 28.71 0.00 5.05
CA ILE A 5 27.85 -0.89 5.87
C ILE A 5 27.35 -2.03 5.00
N ARG A 6 27.16 -3.21 5.56
CA ARG A 6 26.47 -4.29 4.84
C ARG A 6 25.05 -3.83 4.50
N TRP A 7 24.61 -4.08 3.27
CA TRP A 7 23.26 -3.68 2.87
C TRP A 7 22.16 -4.28 3.78
N SER A 8 22.38 -5.53 4.24
CA SER A 8 21.45 -6.19 5.17
C SER A 8 21.36 -5.50 6.53
N ILE A 9 22.46 -4.88 7.01
CA ILE A 9 22.46 -4.06 8.23
C ILE A 9 21.77 -2.72 7.97
N SER A 10 21.95 -2.13 6.78
CA SER A 10 21.21 -0.91 6.40
C SER A 10 19.71 -1.17 6.41
N LYS A 11 19.27 -2.31 5.87
CA LYS A 11 17.88 -2.76 5.90
C LYS A 11 17.37 -2.92 7.34
N GLU A 12 18.14 -3.55 8.21
CA GLU A 12 17.74 -3.83 9.60
C GLU A 12 17.72 -2.59 10.49
N LYS A 13 18.64 -1.64 10.26
CA LYS A 13 18.91 -0.53 11.18
C LYS A 13 18.50 0.84 10.67
N ILE A 14 18.28 0.99 9.37
CA ILE A 14 17.92 2.29 8.78
C ILE A 14 16.52 2.22 8.19
N ASP A 15 16.28 1.28 7.26
CA ASP A 15 14.99 1.16 6.58
C ASP A 15 14.83 -0.25 6.00
N GLU A 16 13.80 -0.96 6.44
CA GLU A 16 13.49 -2.32 5.98
C GLU A 16 13.11 -2.40 4.49
N SER A 17 12.75 -1.27 3.89
CA SER A 17 12.45 -1.15 2.46
C SER A 17 13.69 -1.19 1.57
N ILE A 18 14.88 -1.05 2.13
CA ILE A 18 16.14 -1.19 1.37
C ILE A 18 16.25 -2.60 0.83
N THR A 19 16.36 -2.73 -0.50
CA THR A 19 16.43 -4.03 -1.17
C THR A 19 17.69 -4.18 -2.01
N TYR A 20 18.15 -5.41 -2.16
CA TYR A 20 19.16 -5.77 -3.15
C TYR A 20 18.50 -6.50 -4.31
N ASP A 21 18.59 -5.92 -5.49
CA ASP A 21 18.09 -6.53 -6.73
C ASP A 21 19.23 -7.25 -7.42
N GLU A 22 19.14 -8.58 -7.45
CA GLU A 22 20.19 -9.47 -8.00
C GLU A 22 20.33 -9.31 -9.52
N ASN A 23 19.24 -9.04 -10.24
CA ASN A 23 19.25 -8.93 -11.69
C ASN A 23 19.99 -7.68 -12.16
N SER A 24 19.76 -6.55 -11.51
CA SER A 24 20.46 -5.30 -11.78
C SER A 24 21.75 -5.13 -10.98
N ASN A 25 22.06 -6.09 -10.09
CA ASN A 25 23.21 -6.03 -9.17
C ASN A 25 23.29 -4.66 -8.46
N SER A 26 22.18 -4.22 -7.92
CA SER A 26 22.01 -2.89 -7.34
C SER A 26 21.35 -2.94 -5.97
N VAL A 27 21.73 -2.04 -5.06
CA VAL A 27 20.89 -1.72 -3.90
C VAL A 27 19.91 -0.62 -4.29
N ILE A 28 18.63 -0.87 -4.02
CA ILE A 28 17.53 0.06 -4.25
C ILE A 28 17.07 0.60 -2.90
N VAL A 29 17.01 1.89 -2.81
CA VAL A 29 16.51 2.66 -1.66
C VAL A 29 15.33 3.49 -2.15
N THR A 30 14.22 3.46 -1.43
CA THR A 30 13.03 4.22 -1.81
C THR A 30 12.55 5.02 -0.60
N THR A 31 12.51 6.34 -0.72
CA THR A 31 11.92 7.26 0.26
C THR A 31 10.57 7.76 -0.24
N LYS A 32 9.88 8.61 0.52
CA LYS A 32 8.59 9.18 0.10
C LYS A 32 8.63 9.90 -1.26
N ASP A 33 9.75 10.52 -1.60
CA ASP A 33 9.89 11.38 -2.78
C ASP A 33 11.00 10.94 -3.74
N LYS A 34 11.73 9.85 -3.43
CA LYS A 34 12.90 9.45 -4.22
C LYS A 34 13.02 7.93 -4.36
N VAL A 35 13.44 7.50 -5.54
CA VAL A 35 13.96 6.15 -5.81
C VAL A 35 15.45 6.28 -6.11
N ILE A 36 16.28 5.62 -5.33
CA ILE A 36 17.73 5.67 -5.43
C ILE A 36 18.25 4.29 -5.81
N GLN A 37 19.02 4.23 -6.89
CA GLN A 37 19.71 3.01 -7.33
C GLN A 37 21.21 3.17 -7.12
N PHE A 38 21.80 2.26 -6.39
CA PHE A 38 23.24 2.12 -6.19
C PHE A 38 23.74 0.90 -6.96
N PRO A 39 24.24 1.02 -8.20
CA PRO A 39 24.79 -0.09 -8.96
C PRO A 39 26.19 -0.48 -8.50
N SER A 40 26.53 -1.77 -8.64
CA SER A 40 27.83 -2.29 -8.22
C SER A 40 28.97 -1.98 -9.22
N ASP A 41 28.65 -1.78 -10.47
CA ASP A 41 29.58 -1.61 -11.60
C ASP A 41 29.88 -0.15 -11.95
N SER A 42 29.36 0.80 -11.19
CA SER A 42 29.45 2.23 -11.50
C SER A 42 29.97 3.04 -10.33
N VAL A 43 30.72 4.10 -10.60
CA VAL A 43 31.05 5.18 -9.66
C VAL A 43 29.94 6.21 -9.52
N SER A 44 28.76 5.90 -10.03
CA SER A 44 27.59 6.75 -9.96
C SER A 44 26.45 6.03 -9.25
N TYR A 45 25.55 6.79 -8.66
CA TYR A 45 24.24 6.34 -8.26
C TYR A 45 23.16 7.19 -8.93
N TYR A 46 21.93 6.72 -8.91
CA TYR A 46 20.83 7.40 -9.58
C TYR A 46 19.75 7.76 -8.57
N VAL A 47 19.26 9.01 -8.66
CA VAL A 47 18.11 9.50 -7.88
C VAL A 47 17.03 9.88 -8.87
N ASN A 48 15.88 9.25 -8.82
CA ASN A 48 14.79 9.41 -9.80
C ASN A 48 15.34 9.37 -11.25
N ASN A 49 16.16 8.37 -11.55
CA ASN A 49 16.87 8.16 -12.82
C ASN A 49 17.87 9.28 -13.23
N LYS A 50 18.13 10.25 -12.37
CA LYS A 50 19.17 11.27 -12.60
C LYS A 50 20.50 10.80 -12.00
N ASN A 51 21.56 10.83 -12.82
CA ASN A 51 22.89 10.38 -12.44
C ASN A 51 23.55 11.35 -11.46
N THR A 52 24.11 10.82 -10.37
CA THR A 52 25.01 11.53 -9.44
C THR A 52 26.35 10.81 -9.39
N LYS A 53 27.40 11.50 -9.84
CA LYS A 53 28.75 10.94 -9.93
C LYS A 53 29.49 11.06 -8.59
N LEU A 54 30.15 9.99 -8.18
CA LEU A 54 31.04 9.92 -7.02
C LEU A 54 32.51 9.77 -7.46
N SER A 55 33.42 9.86 -6.53
CA SER A 55 34.84 9.55 -6.72
C SER A 55 35.18 8.08 -6.36
N PHE A 56 34.19 7.28 -5.99
CA PHE A 56 34.32 5.88 -5.57
C PHE A 56 33.07 5.08 -5.93
N HIS A 57 33.16 3.76 -5.97
CA HIS A 57 32.00 2.88 -6.15
C HIS A 57 31.11 2.90 -4.91
N PRO A 58 29.83 3.31 -5.00
CA PRO A 58 28.92 3.34 -3.87
C PRO A 58 28.61 1.94 -3.31
N LEU A 59 28.61 0.93 -4.18
CA LEU A 59 28.37 -0.47 -3.83
C LEU A 59 29.66 -1.28 -4.06
N ARG A 60 29.90 -2.30 -3.24
CA ARG A 60 31.00 -3.22 -3.36
C ARG A 60 30.61 -4.61 -2.90
N ASP A 61 30.83 -5.61 -3.74
CA ASP A 61 30.75 -7.00 -3.36
C ASP A 61 32.11 -7.50 -2.91
N GLU A 62 32.18 -8.06 -1.71
CA GLU A 62 33.37 -8.72 -1.17
C GLU A 62 33.00 -10.16 -0.78
N ASN A 63 33.34 -11.12 -1.65
CA ASN A 63 33.06 -12.55 -1.44
C ASN A 63 31.58 -12.88 -1.16
N GLY A 64 30.67 -12.30 -1.94
CA GLY A 64 29.22 -12.49 -1.81
C GLY A 64 28.58 -11.66 -0.68
N THR A 65 29.36 -10.78 -0.05
CA THR A 65 28.83 -9.81 0.91
C THR A 65 28.80 -8.42 0.28
N VAL A 66 27.61 -7.88 0.11
CA VAL A 66 27.39 -6.57 -0.49
C VAL A 66 27.47 -5.46 0.56
N TYR A 67 28.34 -4.48 0.29
CA TYR A 67 28.57 -3.31 1.14
C TYR A 67 28.16 -2.04 0.41
N LEU A 68 27.40 -1.19 1.09
CA LEU A 68 26.94 0.11 0.61
C LEU A 68 27.73 1.23 1.31
N ALA A 69 28.15 2.25 0.57
CA ALA A 69 28.79 3.43 1.14
C ALA A 69 27.78 4.23 1.99
N LEU A 70 28.20 4.57 3.21
CA LEU A 70 27.30 5.19 4.18
C LEU A 70 27.02 6.66 3.88
N ASP A 71 28.01 7.43 3.39
CA ASP A 71 27.83 8.85 3.05
C ASP A 71 26.64 9.10 2.09
N PRO A 72 26.61 8.48 0.90
CA PRO A 72 25.47 8.73 -0.01
C PRO A 72 24.16 8.15 0.54
N LEU A 73 24.19 7.04 1.30
CA LEU A 73 22.99 6.48 1.92
C LEU A 73 22.41 7.43 2.97
N ALA A 74 23.25 7.93 3.90
CA ALA A 74 22.83 8.82 4.98
C ALA A 74 22.19 10.12 4.48
N SER A 75 22.54 10.58 3.27
CA SER A 75 21.94 11.79 2.70
C SER A 75 20.44 11.67 2.33
N PHE A 76 19.87 10.46 2.37
CA PHE A 76 18.47 10.21 2.06
C PHE A 76 17.60 9.91 3.29
N TYR A 77 18.23 9.88 4.48
CA TYR A 77 17.55 9.59 5.73
C TYR A 77 17.83 10.65 6.78
N PRO A 78 16.93 10.89 7.72
CA PRO A 78 17.17 11.82 8.83
C PRO A 78 18.08 11.19 9.88
N ILE A 79 19.30 10.80 9.46
CA ILE A 79 20.32 10.16 10.28
C ILE A 79 21.65 10.90 10.16
N GLN A 80 22.41 10.86 11.24
CA GLN A 80 23.83 11.25 11.21
C GLN A 80 24.69 10.08 11.68
N TYR A 81 25.97 10.09 11.35
CA TYR A 81 26.88 9.09 11.86
C TYR A 81 28.23 9.67 12.24
N SER A 82 28.87 9.02 13.17
CA SER A 82 30.24 9.32 13.60
C SER A 82 31.07 8.04 13.71
N ILE A 83 32.40 8.21 13.66
CA ILE A 83 33.34 7.08 13.67
C ILE A 83 34.18 7.18 14.91
N VAL A 84 34.27 6.07 15.62
CA VAL A 84 35.20 5.89 16.73
C VAL A 84 36.33 4.98 16.23
N GLU A 85 37.45 5.60 15.83
CA GLU A 85 38.57 4.90 15.15
C GLU A 85 39.21 3.84 16.05
N ASP A 86 39.35 4.08 17.36
CA ASP A 86 40.01 3.19 18.30
C ASP A 86 39.46 1.76 18.32
N ASN A 87 38.16 1.61 18.12
CA ASN A 87 37.46 0.31 18.13
C ASN A 87 36.72 0.01 16.83
N HIS A 88 36.92 0.79 15.78
CA HIS A 88 36.25 0.63 14.47
C HIS A 88 34.73 0.61 14.59
N VAL A 89 34.16 1.46 15.46
CA VAL A 89 32.72 1.56 15.68
C VAL A 89 32.17 2.72 14.85
N VAL A 90 31.10 2.45 14.12
CA VAL A 90 30.26 3.46 13.47
C VAL A 90 29.02 3.65 14.35
N LEU A 91 28.81 4.87 14.80
CA LEU A 91 27.62 5.27 15.56
C LEU A 91 26.62 5.88 14.59
N LEU A 92 25.43 5.29 14.50
CA LEU A 92 24.30 5.85 13.78
C LEU A 92 23.35 6.47 14.81
N GLU A 93 22.92 7.69 14.55
CA GLU A 93 21.97 8.43 15.38
C GLU A 93 20.83 8.95 14.50
N GLU A 94 19.61 8.73 14.95
CA GLU A 94 18.41 9.12 14.21
C GLU A 94 17.87 10.46 14.72
N ASN A 95 17.19 11.20 13.86
CA ASN A 95 16.50 12.41 14.26
C ASN A 95 15.46 12.11 15.35
N GLY A 96 15.42 12.93 16.38
CA GLY A 96 14.55 12.75 17.54
C GLY A 96 15.09 11.79 18.61
N GLN A 97 16.22 11.12 18.37
CA GLN A 97 16.84 10.25 19.39
C GLN A 97 17.28 11.06 20.60
N GLU A 98 16.77 10.68 21.77
CA GLU A 98 17.20 11.28 23.03
C GLU A 98 18.49 10.64 23.53
N ARG A 99 19.43 11.47 23.94
CA ARG A 99 20.64 11.05 24.64
C ARG A 99 20.92 11.99 25.79
N ALA A 100 21.64 11.51 26.81
CA ALA A 100 22.05 12.34 27.93
C ALA A 100 23.52 12.12 28.28
N SER A 101 24.18 13.15 28.77
CA SER A 101 25.47 12.99 29.43
C SER A 101 25.29 12.21 30.73
N GLY A 102 26.30 11.43 31.10
CA GLY A 102 26.34 10.73 32.37
C GLY A 102 27.77 10.66 32.93
N ILE A 103 27.87 10.57 34.24
CA ILE A 103 29.15 10.34 34.92
C ILE A 103 28.98 9.10 35.78
N PHE A 104 29.83 8.09 35.55
CA PHE A 104 29.85 6.92 36.42
C PHE A 104 30.41 7.33 37.80
N THR A 105 29.78 6.85 38.86
CA THR A 105 30.13 7.24 40.25
C THR A 105 31.61 7.25 40.51
N THR A 106 32.10 8.26 41.26
CA THR A 106 33.48 8.35 41.71
C THR A 106 33.78 7.42 42.89
N LYS A 107 32.73 6.85 43.53
CA LYS A 107 32.88 5.92 44.65
C LYS A 107 33.35 4.56 44.17
N LYS A 108 34.22 3.90 44.94
CA LYS A 108 34.60 2.52 44.64
C LYS A 108 33.39 1.57 44.79
N VAL A 109 33.09 0.83 43.75
CA VAL A 109 32.02 -0.17 43.71
C VAL A 109 32.58 -1.55 43.40
N LYS A 110 31.81 -2.59 43.67
CA LYS A 110 32.23 -3.99 43.31
C LYS A 110 32.31 -4.10 41.80
N ASN A 111 33.27 -4.91 41.31
CA ASN A 111 33.51 -5.10 39.87
C ASN A 111 32.26 -5.53 39.09
N ASP A 112 31.32 -6.27 39.67
CA ASP A 112 30.07 -6.62 39.03
C ASP A 112 29.21 -5.42 38.61
N PHE A 113 29.40 -4.26 39.23
CA PHE A 113 28.67 -3.02 38.95
C PHE A 113 29.46 -2.03 38.08
N THR A 114 30.74 -2.29 37.80
CA THR A 114 31.55 -1.51 36.83
C THR A 114 31.36 -2.05 35.41
N ARG A 115 30.87 -3.27 35.26
CA ARG A 115 30.75 -3.97 33.97
C ARG A 115 29.60 -3.43 33.15
N LEU A 116 29.90 -3.16 31.88
CA LEU A 116 28.91 -2.87 30.82
C LEU A 116 28.34 -4.16 30.31
N ARG A 117 27.09 -4.44 30.61
CA ARG A 117 26.41 -5.71 30.30
C ARG A 117 25.74 -5.68 28.92
N SER A 118 25.66 -6.85 28.29
CA SER A 118 24.96 -7.00 27.00
C SER A 118 23.41 -6.84 27.13
N GLU A 119 22.89 -7.10 28.34
CA GLU A 119 21.47 -6.99 28.68
C GLU A 119 21.28 -6.23 30.00
N ALA A 120 20.07 -5.75 30.26
CA ALA A 120 19.70 -5.07 31.50
C ALA A 120 19.65 -6.02 32.71
N ALA A 121 20.64 -6.91 32.84
CA ALA A 121 20.72 -7.95 33.87
C ALA A 121 22.17 -8.13 34.38
N LEU A 122 22.34 -8.29 35.70
CA LEU A 122 23.68 -8.47 36.29
C LEU A 122 24.38 -9.78 35.91
N ARG A 123 23.63 -10.77 35.46
CA ARG A 123 24.19 -12.08 35.08
C ARG A 123 24.48 -12.24 33.58
N SER A 124 24.12 -11.21 32.77
CA SER A 124 24.44 -11.23 31.34
C SER A 124 25.95 -11.06 31.09
N PRO A 125 26.44 -11.49 29.94
CA PRO A 125 27.81 -11.20 29.51
C PRO A 125 28.12 -9.69 29.57
N TYR A 126 29.38 -9.32 29.58
CA TYR A 126 29.78 -7.89 29.55
C TYR A 126 30.73 -7.61 28.40
N THR A 127 30.65 -6.39 27.89
CA THR A 127 31.40 -5.87 26.74
C THR A 127 32.58 -5.01 27.12
N GLY A 128 32.59 -4.47 28.37
CA GLY A 128 33.62 -3.59 28.88
C GLY A 128 33.42 -3.28 30.34
N GLU A 129 34.27 -2.38 30.87
CA GLU A 129 34.19 -1.90 32.25
C GLU A 129 34.28 -0.39 32.27
N LEU A 130 33.64 0.20 33.28
CA LEU A 130 33.71 1.62 33.61
C LEU A 130 34.69 1.85 34.74
N VAL A 131 35.39 2.96 34.68
CA VAL A 131 36.23 3.42 35.76
C VAL A 131 35.52 4.56 36.55
N PRO A 132 35.78 4.72 37.84
CA PRO A 132 35.20 5.78 38.67
C PRO A 132 35.42 7.17 38.06
N GLY A 133 34.31 7.92 37.87
CA GLY A 133 34.32 9.27 37.27
C GLY A 133 34.34 9.30 35.76
N GLU A 134 34.21 8.12 35.10
CA GLU A 134 34.19 8.06 33.63
C GLU A 134 32.93 8.72 33.07
N HIS A 135 33.11 9.56 32.05
CA HIS A 135 32.05 10.18 31.30
C HIS A 135 31.47 9.16 30.27
N VAL A 136 30.16 9.12 30.18
CA VAL A 136 29.43 8.26 29.29
C VAL A 136 28.27 9.01 28.62
N THR A 137 27.83 8.54 27.47
CA THR A 137 26.55 8.92 26.86
C THR A 137 25.50 7.91 27.26
N ILE A 138 24.37 8.35 27.80
CA ILE A 138 23.20 7.53 28.10
C ILE A 138 22.31 7.56 26.87
N GLU A 139 22.12 6.41 26.25
CA GLU A 139 21.35 6.28 25.00
C GLU A 139 19.96 5.68 25.23
N LYS A 140 19.79 4.90 26.32
CA LYS A 140 18.54 4.21 26.61
C LYS A 140 18.38 3.94 28.08
N GLU A 141 17.12 3.92 28.51
CA GLU A 141 16.72 3.55 29.87
C GLU A 141 15.86 2.28 29.84
N VAL A 142 16.27 1.25 30.60
CA VAL A 142 15.52 -0.02 30.70
C VAL A 142 15.49 -0.43 32.18
N ASP A 143 14.33 -0.43 32.77
CA ASP A 143 14.11 -0.78 34.18
C ASP A 143 15.06 -0.01 35.14
N SER A 144 15.93 -0.74 35.84
CA SER A 144 16.91 -0.18 36.77
C SER A 144 18.30 0.03 36.16
N PHE A 145 18.41 0.00 34.81
CA PHE A 145 19.65 0.15 34.08
C PHE A 145 19.55 1.29 33.07
N TYR A 146 20.71 1.90 32.79
CA TYR A 146 20.98 2.69 31.61
C TYR A 146 21.80 1.87 30.62
N PHE A 147 21.51 2.00 29.35
CA PHE A 147 22.42 1.63 28.30
C PHE A 147 23.31 2.83 28.02
N VAL A 148 24.59 2.67 28.25
CA VAL A 148 25.57 3.76 28.15
C VAL A 148 26.68 3.41 27.17
N ARG A 149 27.24 4.44 26.56
CA ARG A 149 28.39 4.36 25.66
C ARG A 149 29.56 5.19 26.19
N LYS A 150 30.74 4.60 26.16
CA LYS A 150 32.02 5.26 26.43
C LYS A 150 32.49 6.06 25.21
N ALA A 151 33.37 7.03 25.40
CA ALA A 151 33.98 7.81 24.32
C ALA A 151 34.67 6.92 23.25
N ASN A 152 35.18 5.77 23.65
CA ASN A 152 35.83 4.80 22.74
C ASN A 152 34.82 3.86 22.01
N GLY A 153 33.52 4.10 22.08
CA GLY A 153 32.49 3.36 21.40
C GLY A 153 32.00 2.10 22.12
N ILE A 154 32.67 1.63 23.16
CA ILE A 154 32.20 0.47 23.94
C ILE A 154 30.90 0.85 24.67
N ALA A 155 29.89 0.00 24.57
CA ALA A 155 28.59 0.27 25.16
C ALA A 155 28.03 -0.96 25.91
N GLY A 156 27.10 -0.71 26.82
CA GLY A 156 26.41 -1.75 27.56
C GLY A 156 25.55 -1.19 28.69
N PHE A 157 24.80 -2.10 29.33
CA PHE A 157 23.93 -1.77 30.43
C PHE A 157 24.70 -1.65 31.76
N VAL A 158 24.41 -0.59 32.51
CA VAL A 158 24.91 -0.35 33.88
C VAL A 158 23.77 0.07 34.79
N LYS A 159 23.84 -0.24 36.10
CA LYS A 159 22.79 0.16 37.05
C LYS A 159 22.68 1.68 37.16
N LYS A 160 21.46 2.23 37.00
CA LYS A 160 21.16 3.68 37.12
C LYS A 160 21.75 4.36 38.36
N LYS A 161 21.64 3.69 39.52
CA LYS A 161 22.11 4.22 40.78
C LYS A 161 23.62 4.51 40.84
N TYR A 162 24.39 4.08 39.84
CA TYR A 162 25.82 4.34 39.74
C TYR A 162 26.19 5.33 38.66
N VAL A 163 25.20 5.91 37.97
CA VAL A 163 25.43 6.93 36.94
C VAL A 163 24.65 8.17 37.29
N ASP A 164 25.37 9.27 37.49
CA ASP A 164 24.78 10.60 37.66
C ASP A 164 24.41 11.13 36.28
N LYS A 165 23.12 11.21 35.99
CA LYS A 165 22.57 11.69 34.72
C LYS A 165 22.71 13.23 34.66
N GLY A 166 23.33 13.71 33.59
CA GLY A 166 23.47 15.13 33.28
C GLY A 166 22.39 15.66 32.36
N LYS A 167 22.75 16.59 31.48
CA LYS A 167 21.81 17.18 30.54
C LYS A 167 21.39 16.16 29.47
N SER A 168 20.11 16.17 29.18
CA SER A 168 19.55 15.47 27.98
C SER A 168 19.59 16.42 26.79
N GLU A 169 19.80 15.85 25.61
CA GLU A 169 19.71 16.51 24.33
C GLU A 169 19.02 15.58 23.34
N VAL A 170 18.38 16.17 22.33
CA VAL A 170 17.75 15.46 21.24
C VAL A 170 18.63 15.61 20.01
N VAL A 171 18.83 14.53 19.28
CA VAL A 171 19.54 14.55 18.00
C VAL A 171 18.63 15.21 16.98
N GLU A 172 19.12 16.27 16.35
CA GLU A 172 18.42 16.99 15.31
C GLU A 172 19.14 16.78 13.98
N VAL A 173 18.44 16.15 13.03
CA VAL A 173 18.92 15.95 11.65
C VAL A 173 17.83 16.42 10.70
N GLU A 174 18.06 17.52 10.05
CA GLU A 174 17.15 18.04 9.04
C GLU A 174 17.30 17.26 7.72
N LEU A 175 16.19 16.78 7.19
CA LEU A 175 16.10 16.21 5.85
C LEU A 175 15.00 16.95 5.09
N GLU A 176 15.37 17.59 4.00
CA GLU A 176 14.38 18.22 3.11
C GLU A 176 13.60 17.13 2.37
N GLN A 177 12.33 16.99 2.69
CA GLN A 177 11.37 16.15 1.97
C GLN A 177 10.43 17.03 1.16
N LYS A 178 10.17 16.63 -0.08
CA LYS A 178 9.27 17.35 -0.96
C LYS A 178 7.88 16.72 -0.87
N GLU A 179 6.92 17.49 -0.36
CA GLU A 179 5.52 17.06 -0.37
C GLU A 179 4.96 17.09 -1.80
N PRO A 180 4.20 16.05 -2.21
CA PRO A 180 3.62 16.00 -3.55
C PRO A 180 2.55 17.07 -3.73
N LYS A 181 2.46 17.64 -4.93
CA LYS A 181 1.45 18.63 -5.29
C LYS A 181 0.30 17.95 -6.04
N LEU A 182 -0.49 17.17 -5.33
CA LEU A 182 -1.62 16.45 -5.89
C LEU A 182 -2.80 17.39 -6.19
N LYS A 183 -3.59 17.08 -7.22
CA LYS A 183 -4.85 17.75 -7.47
C LYS A 183 -5.84 17.39 -6.36
N LYS A 184 -6.33 18.38 -5.63
CA LYS A 184 -7.27 18.18 -4.53
C LYS A 184 -8.63 17.71 -5.03
N ILE A 185 -9.23 16.78 -4.30
CA ILE A 185 -10.63 16.41 -4.40
C ILE A 185 -11.38 17.11 -3.28
N ASN A 186 -12.51 17.73 -3.60
CA ASN A 186 -13.37 18.36 -2.61
C ASN A 186 -14.32 17.32 -2.03
N GLY A 187 -14.22 17.09 -0.72
CA GLY A 187 -15.01 16.07 -0.01
C GLY A 187 -14.42 14.65 -0.10
N PRO A 188 -15.21 13.63 0.27
CA PRO A 188 -14.79 12.23 0.20
C PRO A 188 -14.62 11.75 -1.24
N ILE A 189 -13.78 10.75 -1.43
CA ILE A 189 -13.63 10.07 -2.74
C ILE A 189 -14.96 9.39 -3.09
N GLN A 190 -15.47 9.66 -4.29
CA GLN A 190 -16.56 8.91 -4.89
C GLN A 190 -16.14 8.47 -6.28
N LEU A 191 -15.50 7.28 -6.30
CA LEU A 191 -14.92 6.69 -7.50
C LEU A 191 -15.90 5.74 -8.19
N THR A 192 -15.91 5.71 -9.52
CA THR A 192 -16.51 4.61 -10.26
C THR A 192 -15.54 4.06 -11.30
N TRP A 193 -15.40 2.74 -11.36
CA TRP A 193 -14.63 2.11 -12.43
C TRP A 193 -15.42 2.12 -13.74
N GLU A 194 -14.69 2.38 -14.83
CA GLU A 194 -15.17 2.24 -16.21
C GLU A 194 -14.53 1.01 -16.84
N ALA A 195 -15.30 -0.05 -17.02
CA ALA A 195 -14.81 -1.28 -17.62
C ALA A 195 -14.59 -1.13 -19.13
N VAL A 196 -13.31 -1.01 -19.55
CA VAL A 196 -12.91 -0.87 -20.95
C VAL A 196 -12.21 -2.15 -21.40
N TYR A 197 -12.87 -2.96 -22.23
CA TYR A 197 -12.32 -4.22 -22.74
C TYR A 197 -11.58 -4.07 -24.08
N SER A 198 -12.13 -3.27 -25.00
CA SER A 198 -11.56 -3.07 -26.35
C SER A 198 -11.78 -1.67 -26.92
N ARG A 199 -12.84 -1.00 -26.48
CA ARG A 199 -13.23 0.33 -26.95
C ARG A 199 -13.72 1.17 -25.78
N ASN A 200 -13.35 2.43 -25.76
CA ASN A 200 -13.91 3.38 -24.82
C ASN A 200 -15.39 3.63 -25.12
N PRO A 201 -16.19 3.94 -24.10
CA PRO A 201 -17.62 4.23 -24.28
C PRO A 201 -17.82 5.52 -25.09
N ASP A 202 -19.00 5.62 -25.69
CA ASP A 202 -19.49 6.87 -26.26
C ASP A 202 -19.96 7.80 -25.15
N THR A 203 -19.11 8.77 -24.80
CA THR A 203 -19.35 9.68 -23.66
C THR A 203 -20.59 10.56 -23.84
N SER A 204 -21.08 10.74 -25.07
CA SER A 204 -22.32 11.50 -25.32
C SER A 204 -23.58 10.80 -24.78
N LYS A 205 -23.46 9.51 -24.45
CA LYS A 205 -24.54 8.68 -23.89
C LYS A 205 -24.41 8.47 -22.38
N ILE A 206 -23.42 9.06 -21.75
CA ILE A 206 -23.21 8.94 -20.31
C ILE A 206 -23.89 10.12 -19.63
N SER A 207 -24.94 9.84 -18.86
CA SER A 207 -25.59 10.82 -17.99
C SER A 207 -24.65 11.28 -16.87
N LYS A 208 -24.88 12.45 -16.29
CA LYS A 208 -24.11 12.91 -15.15
C LYS A 208 -24.31 11.96 -13.96
N MET A 209 -23.19 11.51 -13.39
CA MET A 209 -23.18 10.62 -12.23
C MET A 209 -23.09 11.47 -10.95
N HIS A 210 -24.24 11.63 -10.27
CA HIS A 210 -24.31 12.46 -9.05
C HIS A 210 -23.38 11.93 -7.96
N GLY A 211 -22.64 12.83 -7.33
CA GLY A 211 -21.68 12.51 -6.26
C GLY A 211 -20.33 11.98 -6.77
N VAL A 212 -20.26 11.39 -7.97
CA VAL A 212 -18.97 10.90 -8.51
C VAL A 212 -18.02 12.07 -8.76
N ASN A 213 -16.78 11.92 -8.29
CA ASN A 213 -15.69 12.87 -8.51
C ASN A 213 -14.44 12.24 -9.10
N VAL A 214 -14.39 10.90 -9.18
CA VAL A 214 -13.29 10.14 -9.82
C VAL A 214 -13.87 9.07 -10.74
N VAL A 215 -13.32 8.96 -11.95
CA VAL A 215 -13.54 7.83 -12.84
C VAL A 215 -12.25 7.07 -13.07
N SER A 216 -12.29 5.74 -12.99
CA SER A 216 -11.11 4.89 -13.13
C SER A 216 -11.30 3.90 -14.29
N PRO A 217 -10.91 4.28 -15.52
CA PRO A 217 -11.03 3.40 -16.67
C PRO A 217 -9.94 2.32 -16.71
N THR A 218 -10.31 1.08 -17.05
CA THR A 218 -9.43 -0.10 -17.09
C THR A 218 -8.55 -0.11 -18.35
N TRP A 219 -7.67 0.87 -18.49
CA TRP A 219 -6.95 1.16 -19.74
C TRP A 219 -5.62 0.44 -19.91
N PHE A 220 -4.89 0.22 -18.81
CA PHE A 220 -3.52 -0.23 -18.85
C PHE A 220 -3.38 -1.64 -18.33
N LYS A 221 -2.74 -2.53 -19.09
CA LYS A 221 -2.55 -3.93 -18.68
C LYS A 221 -1.14 -4.40 -18.99
N LEU A 222 -0.56 -5.18 -18.10
CA LEU A 222 0.71 -5.84 -18.35
C LEU A 222 0.58 -6.77 -19.56
N LYS A 223 1.38 -6.54 -20.60
CA LYS A 223 1.24 -7.24 -21.90
C LYS A 223 2.08 -8.51 -21.98
N GLY A 224 3.33 -8.43 -21.51
CA GLY A 224 4.31 -9.52 -21.61
C GLY A 224 5.18 -9.60 -20.36
N THR A 225 6.25 -10.39 -20.43
CA THR A 225 7.23 -10.58 -19.35
C THR A 225 8.39 -9.58 -19.39
N ASP A 226 8.35 -8.63 -20.30
CA ASP A 226 9.35 -7.58 -20.53
C ASP A 226 9.03 -6.24 -19.88
N GLY A 227 7.89 -6.15 -19.18
CA GLY A 227 7.39 -4.93 -18.55
C GLY A 227 6.63 -4.01 -19.51
N ASN A 228 6.33 -4.44 -20.73
CA ASN A 228 5.49 -3.66 -21.63
C ASN A 228 4.02 -3.62 -21.16
N VAL A 229 3.40 -2.44 -21.30
CA VAL A 229 2.02 -2.16 -20.89
C VAL A 229 1.17 -1.87 -22.12
N SER A 230 0.04 -2.58 -22.26
CA SER A 230 -0.97 -2.27 -23.28
C SER A 230 -1.74 -1.00 -22.88
N ASN A 231 -2.26 -0.28 -23.87
CA ASN A 231 -2.85 1.03 -23.67
C ASN A 231 -4.16 1.16 -24.48
N LEU A 232 -5.26 1.40 -23.77
CA LEU A 232 -6.58 1.72 -24.32
C LEU A 232 -7.02 3.15 -23.98
N GLY A 233 -6.11 4.00 -23.50
CA GLY A 233 -6.40 5.37 -23.06
C GLY A 233 -7.06 6.21 -24.15
N SER A 234 -7.90 7.15 -23.73
CA SER A 234 -8.67 8.03 -24.62
C SER A 234 -8.63 9.48 -24.12
N LYS A 235 -7.97 10.34 -24.90
CA LYS A 235 -7.94 11.78 -24.59
C LYS A 235 -9.36 12.38 -24.60
N ALA A 236 -10.20 11.97 -25.53
CA ALA A 236 -11.59 12.41 -25.60
C ALA A 236 -12.42 12.05 -24.35
N TYR A 237 -12.14 10.87 -23.77
CA TYR A 237 -12.77 10.47 -22.51
C TYR A 237 -12.30 11.36 -21.35
N VAL A 238 -10.99 11.64 -21.26
CA VAL A 238 -10.44 12.52 -20.21
C VAL A 238 -10.99 13.94 -20.35
N GLU A 239 -11.03 14.50 -21.56
CA GLU A 239 -11.60 15.82 -21.82
C GLU A 239 -13.09 15.89 -21.45
N TRP A 240 -13.84 14.81 -21.68
CA TRP A 240 -15.23 14.70 -21.24
C TRP A 240 -15.33 14.66 -19.71
N ALA A 241 -14.53 13.81 -19.05
CA ALA A 241 -14.52 13.64 -17.60
C ALA A 241 -14.20 14.97 -16.89
N HIS A 242 -13.16 15.67 -17.32
CA HIS A 242 -12.78 16.98 -16.78
C HIS A 242 -13.88 18.04 -16.95
N LYS A 243 -14.66 18.00 -18.06
CA LYS A 243 -15.83 18.90 -18.24
C LYS A 243 -16.99 18.58 -17.29
N GLN A 244 -17.00 17.39 -16.69
CA GLN A 244 -17.97 16.99 -15.67
C GLN A 244 -17.44 17.19 -14.25
N ASP A 245 -16.23 17.77 -14.10
CA ASP A 245 -15.48 17.92 -12.85
C ASP A 245 -15.06 16.56 -12.23
N TYR A 246 -14.87 15.53 -13.06
CA TYR A 246 -14.31 14.24 -12.62
C TYR A 246 -12.82 14.20 -12.82
N GLN A 247 -12.06 13.75 -11.83
CA GLN A 247 -10.68 13.30 -12.01
C GLN A 247 -10.65 11.95 -12.73
N VAL A 248 -9.57 11.70 -13.49
CA VAL A 248 -9.37 10.43 -14.19
C VAL A 248 -8.15 9.72 -13.63
N TRP A 249 -8.37 8.62 -12.93
CA TRP A 249 -7.30 7.75 -12.44
C TRP A 249 -7.21 6.52 -13.34
N GLY A 250 -6.25 6.51 -14.25
CA GLY A 250 -6.08 5.40 -15.19
C GLY A 250 -5.74 4.11 -14.47
N LEU A 251 -6.56 3.07 -14.62
CA LEU A 251 -6.32 1.78 -13.97
C LEU A 251 -5.25 0.98 -14.71
N PHE A 252 -4.27 0.49 -13.93
CA PHE A 252 -3.24 -0.43 -14.37
C PHE A 252 -3.37 -1.77 -13.68
N SER A 253 -3.47 -2.87 -14.46
CA SER A 253 -3.55 -4.23 -13.95
C SER A 253 -2.44 -5.15 -14.47
N ASN A 254 -2.14 -6.22 -13.70
CA ASN A 254 -1.23 -7.29 -14.10
C ASN A 254 -1.86 -8.28 -15.11
N ALA A 255 -3.06 -8.01 -15.62
CA ALA A 255 -3.86 -8.89 -16.46
C ALA A 255 -4.18 -10.26 -15.78
N PHE A 256 -4.18 -10.32 -14.46
CA PHE A 256 -4.48 -11.50 -13.62
C PHE A 256 -3.59 -12.73 -13.90
N ASP A 257 -2.39 -12.51 -14.43
CA ASP A 257 -1.44 -13.56 -14.83
C ASP A 257 -0.29 -13.66 -13.81
N PRO A 258 -0.27 -14.69 -12.95
CA PRO A 258 0.72 -14.81 -11.89
C PRO A 258 2.15 -15.05 -12.41
N ASP A 259 2.30 -15.68 -13.59
CA ASP A 259 3.61 -15.95 -14.18
C ASP A 259 4.23 -14.67 -14.74
N LYS A 260 3.46 -13.88 -15.48
CA LYS A 260 3.92 -12.55 -15.93
C LYS A 260 4.23 -11.64 -14.76
N THR A 261 3.37 -11.64 -13.74
CA THR A 261 3.53 -10.85 -12.53
C THR A 261 4.86 -11.15 -11.86
N HIS A 262 5.15 -12.43 -11.63
CA HIS A 262 6.43 -12.87 -11.08
C HIS A 262 7.61 -12.38 -11.94
N GLU A 263 7.60 -12.66 -13.25
CA GLU A 263 8.71 -12.36 -14.16
C GLU A 263 8.98 -10.85 -14.33
N VAL A 264 7.97 -10.01 -14.18
CA VAL A 264 8.13 -8.55 -14.31
C VAL A 264 8.51 -7.92 -12.96
N PHE A 265 7.79 -8.23 -11.91
CA PHE A 265 7.94 -7.45 -10.67
C PHE A 265 9.12 -7.90 -9.80
N LYS A 266 9.69 -9.10 -10.01
CA LYS A 266 10.96 -9.49 -9.38
C LYS A 266 12.18 -8.71 -9.89
N ASP A 267 12.08 -8.08 -11.06
CA ASP A 267 13.20 -7.44 -11.78
C ASP A 267 13.06 -5.92 -11.76
N TYR A 268 14.04 -5.22 -11.19
CA TYR A 268 14.06 -3.76 -11.08
C TYR A 268 13.90 -3.04 -12.44
N GLN A 269 14.62 -3.47 -13.48
CA GLN A 269 14.57 -2.80 -14.77
C GLN A 269 13.21 -2.93 -15.44
N LYS A 270 12.54 -4.07 -15.25
CA LYS A 270 11.19 -4.29 -15.77
C LYS A 270 10.17 -3.47 -14.99
N ARG A 271 10.28 -3.39 -13.64
CA ARG A 271 9.46 -2.47 -12.83
C ARG A 271 9.61 -1.02 -13.32
N GLN A 272 10.86 -0.56 -13.54
CA GLN A 272 11.12 0.77 -14.08
C GLN A 272 10.56 0.97 -15.51
N THR A 273 10.48 -0.10 -16.29
CA THR A 273 9.87 -0.05 -17.64
C THR A 273 8.36 0.16 -17.56
N VAL A 274 7.67 -0.52 -16.63
CA VAL A 274 6.24 -0.29 -16.34
C VAL A 274 6.03 1.16 -15.90
N ILE A 275 6.78 1.62 -14.89
CA ILE A 275 6.63 2.97 -14.31
C ILE A 275 6.80 4.05 -15.37
N ARG A 276 7.85 3.96 -16.22
CA ARG A 276 8.07 4.93 -17.31
C ARG A 276 6.91 4.99 -18.29
N GLN A 277 6.30 3.85 -18.63
CA GLN A 277 5.15 3.83 -19.53
C GLN A 277 3.92 4.47 -18.87
N LEU A 278 3.66 4.20 -17.60
CA LEU A 278 2.56 4.83 -16.86
C LEU A 278 2.74 6.36 -16.82
N LEU A 279 3.97 6.86 -16.58
CA LEU A 279 4.26 8.29 -16.62
C LEU A 279 4.00 8.89 -18.01
N VAL A 280 4.48 8.24 -19.06
CA VAL A 280 4.25 8.69 -20.46
C VAL A 280 2.75 8.71 -20.80
N TYR A 281 2.00 7.69 -20.39
CA TYR A 281 0.55 7.63 -20.64
C TYR A 281 -0.21 8.66 -19.82
N SER A 282 0.21 8.92 -18.58
CA SER A 282 -0.40 9.96 -17.74
C SER A 282 -0.23 11.34 -18.36
N GLU A 283 0.95 11.69 -18.84
CA GLU A 283 1.20 12.94 -19.55
C GLU A 283 0.43 13.01 -20.88
N MET A 284 0.43 11.92 -21.67
CA MET A 284 -0.23 11.84 -22.97
C MET A 284 -1.74 12.12 -22.87
N TYR A 285 -2.39 11.62 -21.82
CA TYR A 285 -3.82 11.72 -21.64
C TYR A 285 -4.28 12.79 -20.63
N ASP A 286 -3.35 13.46 -19.95
CA ASP A 286 -3.62 14.43 -18.88
C ASP A 286 -4.39 13.78 -17.72
N LEU A 287 -3.85 12.67 -17.21
CA LEU A 287 -4.46 11.95 -16.08
C LEU A 287 -4.24 12.70 -14.76
N ASP A 288 -5.11 12.44 -13.78
CA ASP A 288 -5.05 12.99 -12.43
C ASP A 288 -4.48 11.97 -11.42
N GLY A 289 -4.46 10.69 -11.78
CA GLY A 289 -3.95 9.62 -10.94
C GLY A 289 -3.78 8.31 -11.67
N ILE A 290 -3.19 7.36 -10.94
CA ILE A 290 -3.09 5.95 -11.34
C ILE A 290 -3.75 5.11 -10.25
N ASN A 291 -4.67 4.24 -10.66
CA ASN A 291 -5.27 3.21 -9.84
C ASN A 291 -4.59 1.86 -10.16
N ILE A 292 -3.95 1.25 -9.19
CA ILE A 292 -3.20 0.00 -9.35
C ILE A 292 -4.11 -1.17 -8.95
N ASP A 293 -4.41 -2.05 -9.91
CA ASP A 293 -5.25 -3.22 -9.74
C ASP A 293 -4.46 -4.49 -10.09
N ILE A 294 -3.81 -5.05 -9.08
CA ILE A 294 -2.99 -6.26 -9.24
C ILE A 294 -3.64 -7.41 -8.48
N GLU A 295 -4.08 -8.41 -9.22
CA GLU A 295 -4.81 -9.56 -8.70
C GLU A 295 -4.20 -10.89 -9.15
N ASN A 296 -4.58 -12.00 -8.49
CA ASN A 296 -4.12 -13.35 -8.78
C ASN A 296 -2.59 -13.45 -8.77
N VAL A 297 -2.00 -13.17 -7.61
CA VAL A 297 -0.55 -13.17 -7.37
C VAL A 297 -0.19 -14.28 -6.39
N ARG A 298 0.93 -14.95 -6.59
CA ARG A 298 1.47 -15.88 -5.59
C ARG A 298 1.82 -15.16 -4.31
N GLU A 299 1.55 -15.75 -3.17
CA GLU A 299 1.82 -15.14 -1.86
C GLU A 299 3.30 -14.71 -1.72
N GLU A 300 4.24 -15.54 -2.17
CA GLU A 300 5.67 -15.25 -2.15
C GLU A 300 6.11 -14.04 -2.98
N ASP A 301 5.29 -13.62 -3.96
CA ASP A 301 5.55 -12.47 -4.83
C ASP A 301 5.04 -11.15 -4.24
N GLY A 302 4.29 -11.18 -3.16
CA GLY A 302 3.72 -9.98 -2.50
C GLY A 302 4.77 -8.91 -2.21
N LYS A 303 5.97 -9.31 -1.78
CA LYS A 303 7.11 -8.41 -1.58
C LYS A 303 7.53 -7.63 -2.84
N TYR A 304 7.41 -8.25 -4.02
CA TYR A 304 7.75 -7.61 -5.29
C TYR A 304 6.68 -6.62 -5.72
N ILE A 305 5.42 -6.93 -5.42
CA ILE A 305 4.30 -6.01 -5.66
C ILE A 305 4.41 -4.79 -4.75
N THR A 306 4.61 -4.99 -3.46
CA THR A 306 4.85 -3.90 -2.51
C THR A 306 6.04 -3.04 -2.94
N GLN A 307 7.13 -3.66 -3.40
CA GLN A 307 8.30 -2.94 -3.90
C GLN A 307 8.01 -2.16 -5.18
N PHE A 308 7.22 -2.71 -6.12
CA PHE A 308 6.79 -1.99 -7.31
C PHE A 308 5.99 -0.74 -6.97
N VAL A 309 4.99 -0.88 -6.09
CA VAL A 309 4.15 0.25 -5.64
C VAL A 309 5.01 1.30 -4.94
N ARG A 310 5.95 0.87 -4.09
CA ARG A 310 6.90 1.75 -3.38
C ARG A 310 7.80 2.52 -4.35
N GLU A 311 8.24 1.90 -5.45
CA GLU A 311 9.04 2.56 -6.48
C GLU A 311 8.19 3.47 -7.38
N ALA A 312 6.95 3.08 -7.70
CA ALA A 312 6.08 3.85 -8.60
C ALA A 312 5.60 5.16 -7.98
N THR A 313 5.21 5.12 -6.70
CA THR A 313 4.58 6.26 -6.01
C THR A 313 5.42 7.54 -6.04
N PRO A 314 6.72 7.56 -5.71
CA PRO A 314 7.53 8.79 -5.78
C PRO A 314 7.60 9.41 -7.17
N TYR A 315 7.68 8.59 -8.22
CA TYR A 315 7.69 9.08 -9.60
C TYR A 315 6.35 9.68 -10.02
N LEU A 316 5.25 9.03 -9.64
CA LEU A 316 3.90 9.50 -9.95
C LEU A 316 3.58 10.78 -9.17
N HIS A 317 3.97 10.86 -7.91
CA HIS A 317 3.86 12.04 -7.07
C HIS A 317 4.68 13.23 -7.59
N ASP A 318 5.89 12.99 -8.14
CA ASP A 318 6.74 14.08 -8.69
C ASP A 318 6.09 14.80 -9.88
N VAL A 319 5.17 14.14 -10.58
CA VAL A 319 4.37 14.72 -11.67
C VAL A 319 2.92 15.06 -11.24
N GLY A 320 2.60 14.98 -9.96
CA GLY A 320 1.32 15.45 -9.38
C GLY A 320 0.15 14.47 -9.49
N LEU A 321 0.42 13.16 -9.70
CA LEU A 321 -0.60 12.12 -9.83
C LEU A 321 -0.93 11.50 -8.47
N THR A 322 -2.21 11.33 -8.18
CA THR A 322 -2.70 10.52 -7.07
C THR A 322 -2.44 9.04 -7.35
N VAL A 323 -2.04 8.29 -6.33
CA VAL A 323 -1.81 6.84 -6.42
C VAL A 323 -2.80 6.12 -5.52
N SER A 324 -3.65 5.28 -6.10
CA SER A 324 -4.51 4.35 -5.35
C SER A 324 -4.20 2.91 -5.73
N MET A 325 -4.48 1.99 -4.82
CA MET A 325 -4.35 0.55 -5.09
C MET A 325 -5.59 -0.20 -4.64
N ASP A 326 -6.08 -1.07 -5.51
CA ASP A 326 -7.18 -1.96 -5.22
C ASP A 326 -6.68 -3.14 -4.39
N ILE A 327 -7.43 -3.45 -3.34
CA ILE A 327 -7.14 -4.56 -2.42
C ILE A 327 -8.41 -5.38 -2.18
N THR A 328 -8.25 -6.60 -1.70
CA THR A 328 -9.36 -7.42 -1.21
C THR A 328 -9.40 -7.43 0.32
N PHE A 329 -10.49 -7.89 0.91
CA PHE A 329 -10.52 -8.24 2.32
C PHE A 329 -9.48 -9.31 2.68
N ILE A 330 -9.17 -9.45 3.96
CA ILE A 330 -8.17 -10.42 4.44
C ILE A 330 -8.69 -11.84 4.25
N ALA A 331 -8.04 -12.59 3.39
CA ALA A 331 -8.35 -13.98 3.09
C ALA A 331 -7.07 -14.72 2.64
N GLY A 332 -7.16 -16.03 2.46
CA GLY A 332 -6.10 -16.83 1.86
C GLY A 332 -6.12 -16.81 0.33
N GLY A 333 -5.11 -17.42 -0.27
CA GLY A 333 -5.00 -17.64 -1.72
C GLY A 333 -4.51 -16.43 -2.52
N ASN A 334 -4.38 -16.64 -3.83
CA ASN A 334 -3.73 -15.70 -4.75
C ASN A 334 -4.41 -14.34 -4.92
N TYR A 335 -5.63 -14.17 -4.42
CA TYR A 335 -6.35 -12.89 -4.50
C TYR A 335 -6.18 -12.02 -3.25
N SER A 336 -5.57 -12.53 -2.18
CA SER A 336 -5.51 -11.80 -0.92
C SER A 336 -4.20 -11.96 -0.15
N ALA A 337 -3.63 -13.18 -0.08
CA ALA A 337 -2.50 -13.50 0.80
C ALA A 337 -1.22 -12.71 0.47
N PHE A 338 -1.03 -12.30 -0.79
CA PHE A 338 0.13 -11.52 -1.24
C PHE A 338 0.11 -10.05 -0.81
N LEU A 339 -1.06 -9.52 -0.40
CA LEU A 339 -1.25 -8.09 -0.10
C LEU A 339 -0.68 -7.73 1.28
N GLN A 340 0.41 -7.00 1.30
CA GLN A 340 1.02 -6.41 2.51
C GLN A 340 0.34 -5.06 2.80
N ARG A 341 -0.89 -5.11 3.33
CA ARG A 341 -1.81 -3.97 3.43
C ARG A 341 -1.30 -2.84 4.32
N ASP A 342 -0.62 -3.18 5.40
CA ASP A 342 0.06 -2.27 6.31
C ASP A 342 1.11 -1.43 5.57
N HIS A 343 2.03 -2.09 4.88
CA HIS A 343 3.05 -1.40 4.07
C HIS A 343 2.44 -0.61 2.90
N LEU A 344 1.43 -1.17 2.21
CA LEU A 344 0.76 -0.49 1.10
C LEU A 344 0.05 0.79 1.56
N ALA A 345 -0.59 0.77 2.75
CA ALA A 345 -1.24 1.94 3.32
C ALA A 345 -0.26 3.09 3.63
N GLU A 346 1.00 2.79 3.94
CA GLU A 346 2.04 3.79 4.15
C GLU A 346 2.53 4.42 2.83
N ILE A 347 2.40 3.69 1.72
CA ILE A 347 3.01 4.05 0.43
C ILE A 347 2.03 4.87 -0.43
N VAL A 348 0.80 4.39 -0.60
CA VAL A 348 -0.18 5.01 -1.51
C VAL A 348 -1.04 6.07 -0.82
N ASP A 349 -1.71 6.90 -1.62
CA ASP A 349 -2.65 7.89 -1.10
C ASP A 349 -3.93 7.22 -0.60
N TYR A 350 -4.45 6.23 -1.35
CA TYR A 350 -5.68 5.49 -1.00
C TYR A 350 -5.56 4.00 -1.31
N LEU A 351 -6.12 3.19 -0.42
CA LEU A 351 -6.43 1.79 -0.68
C LEU A 351 -7.92 1.66 -0.96
N VAL A 352 -8.28 1.00 -2.05
CA VAL A 352 -9.68 0.77 -2.44
C VAL A 352 -10.00 -0.70 -2.20
N VAL A 353 -10.77 -1.00 -1.15
CA VAL A 353 -11.13 -2.38 -0.87
C VAL A 353 -12.29 -2.82 -1.75
N MET A 354 -12.08 -3.85 -2.56
CA MET A 354 -13.10 -4.53 -3.36
C MET A 354 -13.99 -5.38 -2.45
N ALA A 355 -14.99 -4.73 -1.81
CA ALA A 355 -15.89 -5.37 -0.85
C ALA A 355 -17.06 -6.08 -1.56
N TYR A 356 -16.72 -6.97 -2.50
CA TYR A 356 -17.66 -7.76 -3.29
C TYR A 356 -17.07 -9.11 -3.67
N ASP A 357 -17.85 -9.92 -4.41
CA ASP A 357 -17.59 -11.32 -4.71
C ASP A 357 -17.47 -12.21 -3.45
N GLU A 358 -18.28 -11.93 -2.41
CA GLU A 358 -18.52 -12.85 -1.28
C GLU A 358 -18.86 -14.24 -1.82
N HIS A 359 -19.79 -14.27 -2.78
CA HIS A 359 -20.09 -15.44 -3.61
C HIS A 359 -19.75 -15.13 -5.07
N TRP A 360 -18.58 -15.61 -5.53
CA TRP A 360 -18.08 -15.37 -6.89
C TRP A 360 -18.76 -16.28 -7.93
N ALA A 361 -18.51 -16.03 -9.22
CA ALA A 361 -19.22 -16.68 -10.35
C ALA A 361 -19.28 -18.21 -10.31
N THR A 362 -18.28 -18.86 -9.74
CA THR A 362 -18.17 -20.33 -9.63
C THR A 362 -18.22 -20.79 -8.17
N SER A 363 -18.77 -19.98 -7.28
CA SER A 363 -18.97 -20.37 -5.88
C SER A 363 -19.80 -21.66 -5.80
N PRO A 364 -19.45 -22.59 -4.90
CA PRO A 364 -20.16 -23.86 -4.74
C PRO A 364 -21.57 -23.69 -4.16
N ASN A 365 -21.87 -22.54 -3.58
CA ASN A 365 -23.17 -22.22 -3.01
C ASN A 365 -23.68 -20.89 -3.58
N PRO A 366 -25.00 -20.79 -3.88
CA PRO A 366 -25.58 -19.52 -4.25
C PRO A 366 -25.60 -18.56 -3.05
N GLY A 367 -25.42 -17.27 -3.32
CA GLY A 367 -25.45 -16.25 -2.28
C GLY A 367 -25.29 -14.83 -2.82
N SER A 368 -25.33 -13.88 -1.93
CA SER A 368 -25.11 -12.46 -2.21
C SER A 368 -23.71 -12.21 -2.76
N VAL A 369 -23.58 -11.22 -3.64
CA VAL A 369 -22.28 -10.70 -4.09
C VAL A 369 -21.56 -9.98 -2.95
N ALA A 370 -22.30 -9.33 -2.06
CA ALA A 370 -21.78 -8.58 -0.94
C ALA A 370 -22.86 -8.37 0.12
N SER A 371 -23.09 -9.36 0.98
CA SER A 371 -24.04 -9.21 2.09
C SER A 371 -23.57 -8.13 3.07
N PHE A 372 -24.49 -7.37 3.65
CA PHE A 372 -24.15 -6.28 4.56
C PHE A 372 -23.34 -6.74 5.78
N PRO A 373 -23.72 -7.85 6.48
CA PRO A 373 -22.95 -8.34 7.62
C PRO A 373 -21.53 -8.78 7.25
N TRP A 374 -21.36 -9.40 6.06
CA TRP A 374 -20.04 -9.80 5.58
C TRP A 374 -19.16 -8.59 5.26
N VAL A 375 -19.70 -7.59 4.58
CA VAL A 375 -18.97 -6.34 4.28
C VAL A 375 -18.52 -5.67 5.57
N GLU A 376 -19.44 -5.48 6.54
CA GLU A 376 -19.16 -4.73 7.76
C GLU A 376 -18.13 -5.46 8.65
N ALA A 377 -18.28 -6.77 8.87
CA ALA A 377 -17.34 -7.54 9.71
C ALA A 377 -15.91 -7.58 9.12
N ASN A 378 -15.79 -7.73 7.79
CA ASN A 378 -14.49 -7.71 7.14
C ASN A 378 -13.88 -6.30 7.08
N LEU A 379 -14.70 -5.26 6.97
CA LEU A 379 -14.27 -3.88 7.05
C LEU A 379 -13.70 -3.56 8.45
N GLU A 380 -14.36 -3.97 9.51
CA GLU A 380 -13.86 -3.81 10.88
C GLU A 380 -12.49 -4.47 11.06
N THR A 381 -12.34 -5.71 10.57
CA THR A 381 -11.06 -6.43 10.61
C THR A 381 -9.95 -5.71 9.80
N LEU A 382 -10.30 -5.13 8.66
CA LEU A 382 -9.34 -4.40 7.82
C LEU A 382 -8.88 -3.09 8.46
N LEU A 383 -9.77 -2.41 9.19
CA LEU A 383 -9.49 -1.17 9.90
C LEU A 383 -8.52 -1.32 11.08
N ASP A 384 -8.28 -2.54 11.57
CA ASP A 384 -7.20 -2.81 12.53
C ASP A 384 -5.79 -2.63 11.91
N ILE A 385 -5.70 -2.63 10.58
CA ILE A 385 -4.42 -2.59 9.84
C ILE A 385 -4.31 -1.32 8.99
N VAL A 386 -5.40 -0.93 8.32
CA VAL A 386 -5.42 0.20 7.37
C VAL A 386 -6.09 1.42 8.02
N PRO A 387 -5.44 2.59 8.04
CA PRO A 387 -6.06 3.83 8.52
C PRO A 387 -7.33 4.17 7.74
N SER A 388 -8.40 4.52 8.45
CA SER A 388 -9.73 4.77 7.86
C SER A 388 -9.72 5.91 6.83
N ASP A 389 -8.93 6.94 7.07
CA ASP A 389 -8.77 8.11 6.20
C ASP A 389 -8.02 7.82 4.88
N LYS A 390 -7.47 6.61 4.74
CA LYS A 390 -6.86 6.08 3.51
C LYS A 390 -7.70 5.01 2.82
N LEU A 391 -8.75 4.53 3.47
CA LEU A 391 -9.54 3.41 2.97
C LEU A 391 -10.80 3.88 2.24
N VAL A 392 -10.95 3.45 0.98
CA VAL A 392 -12.13 3.66 0.14
C VAL A 392 -12.88 2.34 0.02
N LEU A 393 -14.20 2.34 0.30
CA LEU A 393 -15.04 1.15 0.27
C LEU A 393 -15.57 0.91 -1.15
N GLY A 394 -15.13 -0.15 -1.82
CA GLY A 394 -15.62 -0.58 -3.12
C GLY A 394 -16.89 -1.41 -3.01
N VAL A 395 -17.96 -1.02 -3.69
CA VAL A 395 -19.25 -1.71 -3.68
C VAL A 395 -19.61 -2.22 -5.08
N PRO A 396 -20.37 -3.33 -5.20
CA PRO A 396 -20.83 -3.82 -6.48
C PRO A 396 -22.06 -3.03 -6.96
N LEU A 397 -22.18 -2.87 -8.29
CA LEU A 397 -23.41 -2.41 -8.98
C LEU A 397 -24.02 -3.51 -9.82
N TYR A 398 -23.67 -4.76 -9.54
CA TYR A 398 -24.19 -5.95 -10.21
C TYR A 398 -24.70 -6.95 -9.19
N ALA A 399 -25.72 -7.67 -9.54
CA ALA A 399 -26.20 -8.81 -8.78
C ALA A 399 -25.87 -10.10 -9.54
N ARG A 400 -25.86 -11.21 -8.82
CA ARG A 400 -25.62 -12.54 -9.40
C ARG A 400 -26.91 -13.32 -9.39
N LEU A 401 -27.44 -13.60 -10.60
CA LEU A 401 -28.58 -14.51 -10.78
C LEU A 401 -28.06 -15.95 -10.81
N TRP A 402 -28.42 -16.71 -9.80
CA TRP A 402 -28.08 -18.12 -9.66
C TRP A 402 -29.16 -18.99 -10.26
N GLU A 403 -28.77 -20.02 -10.98
CA GLU A 403 -29.65 -21.09 -11.47
C GLU A 403 -29.22 -22.41 -10.81
N GLU A 404 -30.14 -22.99 -10.05
CA GLU A 404 -29.95 -24.26 -9.35
C GLU A 404 -30.92 -25.27 -9.96
N LYS A 405 -30.38 -26.27 -10.66
CA LYS A 405 -31.19 -27.33 -11.32
C LYS A 405 -31.53 -28.46 -10.35
N GLU A 406 -32.59 -29.16 -10.58
CA GLU A 406 -33.00 -30.34 -9.77
C GLU A 406 -31.91 -31.42 -9.65
N ASN A 407 -31.00 -31.52 -10.62
CA ASN A 407 -29.85 -32.44 -10.59
C ASN A 407 -28.67 -31.95 -9.71
N GLY A 408 -28.80 -30.78 -9.08
CA GLY A 408 -27.78 -30.16 -8.25
C GLY A 408 -26.72 -29.35 -9.03
N GLU A 409 -26.89 -29.19 -10.34
CA GLU A 409 -26.01 -28.31 -11.13
C GLU A 409 -26.31 -26.86 -10.79
N LEU A 410 -25.26 -26.10 -10.43
CA LEU A 410 -25.30 -24.68 -10.09
C LEU A 410 -24.58 -23.86 -11.17
N SER A 411 -25.23 -22.82 -11.65
CA SER A 411 -24.63 -21.83 -12.55
C SER A 411 -25.02 -20.42 -12.14
N SER A 412 -24.29 -19.43 -12.62
CA SER A 412 -24.60 -18.04 -12.29
C SER A 412 -24.34 -17.10 -13.46
N LYS A 413 -25.03 -15.95 -13.44
CA LYS A 413 -24.87 -14.86 -14.40
C LYS A 413 -24.90 -13.52 -13.67
N SER A 414 -23.94 -12.64 -13.99
CA SER A 414 -23.97 -11.26 -13.49
C SER A 414 -25.00 -10.44 -14.28
N LEU A 415 -25.84 -9.70 -13.58
CA LEU A 415 -26.85 -8.81 -14.13
C LEU A 415 -26.58 -7.38 -13.66
N SER A 416 -26.77 -6.40 -14.56
CA SER A 416 -26.83 -4.98 -14.17
C SER A 416 -28.08 -4.69 -13.35
N MET A 417 -28.10 -3.59 -12.65
CA MET A 417 -29.28 -3.16 -11.87
C MET A 417 -30.53 -3.09 -12.75
N GLU A 418 -30.42 -2.52 -13.96
CA GLU A 418 -31.53 -2.48 -14.93
C GLU A 418 -31.97 -3.89 -15.37
N SER A 419 -31.01 -4.80 -15.67
CA SER A 419 -31.34 -6.18 -16.06
C SER A 419 -31.98 -6.97 -14.92
N VAL A 420 -31.69 -6.65 -13.66
CA VAL A 420 -32.35 -7.22 -12.49
C VAL A 420 -33.83 -6.78 -12.45
N GLU A 421 -34.10 -5.49 -12.62
CA GLU A 421 -35.48 -4.95 -12.64
C GLU A 421 -36.31 -5.60 -13.78
N GLU A 422 -35.72 -5.73 -14.97
CA GLU A 422 -36.36 -6.40 -16.11
C GLU A 422 -36.65 -7.87 -15.81
N TRP A 423 -35.72 -8.61 -15.24
CA TRP A 423 -35.87 -10.00 -14.87
C TRP A 423 -36.97 -10.21 -13.83
N LEU A 424 -37.00 -9.40 -12.78
CA LEU A 424 -38.05 -9.42 -11.74
C LEU A 424 -39.45 -9.20 -12.35
N LYS A 425 -39.57 -8.24 -13.26
CA LYS A 425 -40.80 -7.90 -13.93
C LYS A 425 -41.27 -9.03 -14.87
N GLU A 426 -40.36 -9.58 -15.66
CA GLU A 426 -40.66 -10.68 -16.61
C GLU A 426 -41.20 -11.89 -15.88
N HIS A 427 -40.55 -12.29 -14.78
CA HIS A 427 -40.92 -13.48 -14.00
C HIS A 427 -41.94 -13.18 -12.90
N LYS A 428 -42.43 -11.94 -12.79
CA LYS A 428 -43.40 -11.48 -11.77
C LYS A 428 -42.96 -11.80 -10.35
N VAL A 429 -41.65 -11.67 -10.08
CA VAL A 429 -41.06 -11.84 -8.75
C VAL A 429 -41.18 -10.55 -7.96
N THR A 430 -41.75 -10.63 -6.76
CA THR A 430 -41.76 -9.54 -5.82
C THR A 430 -40.66 -9.82 -4.77
N PRO A 431 -39.57 -9.06 -4.74
CA PRO A 431 -38.51 -9.26 -3.77
C PRO A 431 -39.01 -9.07 -2.33
N THR A 432 -38.42 -9.82 -1.43
CA THR A 432 -38.65 -9.68 0.03
C THR A 432 -37.33 -9.39 0.73
N TYR A 433 -37.39 -8.62 1.81
CA TYR A 433 -36.18 -8.33 2.58
C TYR A 433 -35.65 -9.59 3.28
N ASP A 434 -34.39 -9.91 3.03
CA ASP A 434 -33.65 -10.99 3.68
C ASP A 434 -32.77 -10.42 4.79
N GLU A 435 -33.17 -10.68 6.04
CA GLU A 435 -32.47 -10.22 7.23
C GLU A 435 -31.01 -10.74 7.32
N ALA A 436 -30.77 -11.95 6.77
CA ALA A 436 -29.46 -12.60 6.87
C ALA A 436 -28.41 -11.89 5.98
N SER A 437 -28.81 -11.43 4.80
CA SER A 437 -27.92 -10.68 3.91
C SER A 437 -28.03 -9.17 4.07
N GLY A 438 -29.12 -8.68 4.66
CA GLY A 438 -29.45 -7.26 4.77
C GLY A 438 -29.87 -6.63 3.42
N GLN A 439 -30.33 -7.45 2.47
CA GLN A 439 -30.67 -7.09 1.08
C GLN A 439 -32.07 -7.55 0.73
N ASN A 440 -32.60 -7.02 -0.36
CA ASN A 440 -33.80 -7.61 -0.99
C ASN A 440 -33.40 -8.87 -1.75
N TYR A 441 -34.23 -9.91 -1.63
CA TYR A 441 -34.05 -11.23 -2.22
C TYR A 441 -35.23 -11.61 -3.09
N GLY A 442 -34.94 -12.23 -4.25
CA GLY A 442 -35.94 -12.78 -5.16
C GLY A 442 -35.66 -14.24 -5.49
N GLU A 443 -36.75 -15.04 -5.59
CA GLU A 443 -36.66 -16.43 -5.97
C GLU A 443 -37.75 -16.75 -6.99
N TYR A 444 -37.44 -17.58 -7.99
CA TYR A 444 -38.35 -18.01 -9.02
C TYR A 444 -38.06 -19.47 -9.40
N TYR A 445 -39.10 -20.32 -9.45
CA TYR A 445 -39.00 -21.68 -9.99
C TYR A 445 -39.56 -21.74 -11.40
N ASP A 446 -38.74 -22.21 -12.36
CA ASP A 446 -39.14 -22.42 -13.75
C ASP A 446 -39.47 -23.87 -14.00
N GLU A 447 -40.76 -24.16 -14.16
CA GLU A 447 -41.29 -25.47 -14.45
C GLU A 447 -40.75 -26.10 -15.77
N LYS A 448 -40.35 -25.28 -16.75
CA LYS A 448 -39.84 -25.73 -18.04
C LYS A 448 -38.43 -26.28 -17.97
N THR A 449 -37.56 -25.53 -17.26
CA THR A 449 -36.14 -25.89 -17.08
C THR A 449 -35.92 -26.72 -15.83
N LYS A 450 -36.93 -26.80 -14.94
CA LYS A 450 -36.85 -27.40 -13.59
C LYS A 450 -35.67 -26.84 -12.80
N SER A 451 -35.57 -25.52 -12.83
CA SER A 451 -34.51 -24.77 -12.14
C SER A 451 -35.12 -23.79 -11.18
N THR A 452 -34.46 -23.64 -10.03
CA THR A 452 -34.72 -22.53 -9.10
C THR A 452 -33.75 -21.41 -9.36
N PHE A 453 -34.27 -20.23 -9.63
CA PHE A 453 -33.47 -19.01 -9.77
C PHE A 453 -33.49 -18.22 -8.46
N LYS A 454 -32.29 -17.76 -8.01
CA LYS A 454 -32.12 -17.00 -6.77
C LYS A 454 -31.27 -15.75 -7.05
N ILE A 455 -31.66 -14.62 -6.45
CA ILE A 455 -30.95 -13.37 -6.62
C ILE A 455 -31.03 -12.49 -5.37
N TRP A 456 -29.91 -12.00 -4.90
CA TRP A 456 -29.80 -10.93 -3.89
C TRP A 456 -29.53 -9.63 -4.63
N LEU A 457 -30.35 -8.61 -4.37
CA LEU A 457 -30.38 -7.40 -5.17
C LEU A 457 -29.34 -6.38 -4.70
N GLU A 458 -28.66 -5.79 -5.68
CA GLU A 458 -28.02 -4.51 -5.50
C GLU A 458 -29.02 -3.42 -5.93
N ASP A 459 -29.60 -2.75 -4.98
CA ASP A 459 -30.63 -1.73 -5.16
C ASP A 459 -30.40 -0.51 -4.26
N GLU A 460 -31.29 0.46 -4.28
CA GLU A 460 -31.18 1.66 -3.46
C GLU A 460 -31.01 1.34 -1.96
N LEU A 461 -31.70 0.31 -1.45
CA LEU A 461 -31.61 -0.10 -0.04
C LEU A 461 -30.19 -0.58 0.32
N SER A 462 -29.66 -1.52 -0.46
CA SER A 462 -28.36 -2.13 -0.20
C SER A 462 -27.22 -1.13 -0.38
N LEU A 463 -27.32 -0.28 -1.41
CA LEU A 463 -26.29 0.73 -1.70
C LEU A 463 -26.28 1.86 -0.66
N THR A 464 -27.44 2.34 -0.23
CA THR A 464 -27.52 3.35 0.84
C THR A 464 -26.92 2.85 2.15
N LYS A 465 -27.24 1.63 2.57
CA LYS A 465 -26.63 1.02 3.77
C LYS A 465 -25.11 0.96 3.70
N ARG A 466 -24.54 0.63 2.52
CA ARG A 466 -23.08 0.61 2.36
C ARG A 466 -22.47 2.00 2.32
N ALA A 467 -23.16 2.98 1.72
CA ALA A 467 -22.71 4.37 1.76
C ALA A 467 -22.65 4.92 3.19
N GLU A 468 -23.58 4.52 4.08
CA GLU A 468 -23.58 4.89 5.50
C GLU A 468 -22.34 4.38 6.25
N LEU A 469 -21.69 3.29 5.81
CA LEU A 469 -20.45 2.79 6.40
C LEU A 469 -19.29 3.78 6.24
N VAL A 470 -19.30 4.61 5.19
CA VAL A 470 -18.27 5.64 4.98
C VAL A 470 -18.29 6.67 6.12
N GLU A 471 -19.45 7.16 6.50
CA GLU A 471 -19.58 8.08 7.63
C GLU A 471 -19.35 7.34 8.97
N LYS A 472 -19.95 6.15 9.14
CA LYS A 472 -19.85 5.37 10.39
C LYS A 472 -18.39 5.11 10.79
N TYR A 473 -17.53 4.75 9.82
CA TYR A 473 -16.13 4.41 10.05
C TYR A 473 -15.13 5.49 9.65
N ASN A 474 -15.63 6.69 9.26
CA ASN A 474 -14.80 7.81 8.81
C ASN A 474 -13.82 7.41 7.70
N LEU A 475 -14.33 6.71 6.68
CA LEU A 475 -13.53 6.26 5.55
C LEU A 475 -13.19 7.42 4.60
N ALA A 476 -12.14 7.24 3.79
CA ALA A 476 -11.75 8.21 2.76
C ALA A 476 -12.82 8.40 1.68
N GLY A 477 -13.67 7.40 1.46
CA GLY A 477 -14.73 7.49 0.49
C GLY A 477 -15.30 6.14 0.06
N LEU A 478 -15.90 6.14 -1.14
CA LEU A 478 -16.60 5.01 -1.73
C LEU A 478 -16.17 4.83 -3.19
N ALA A 479 -16.10 3.58 -3.64
CA ALA A 479 -15.90 3.21 -5.05
C ALA A 479 -17.00 2.27 -5.52
N SER A 480 -17.27 2.18 -6.83
CA SER A 480 -18.33 1.33 -7.35
C SER A 480 -17.93 0.57 -8.62
N TRP A 481 -18.04 -0.76 -8.59
CA TRP A 481 -17.81 -1.64 -9.72
C TRP A 481 -19.13 -2.05 -10.38
N SER A 482 -19.42 -1.60 -11.56
CA SER A 482 -18.79 -0.58 -12.37
C SER A 482 -19.90 0.28 -12.99
N ARG A 483 -19.55 1.43 -13.58
CA ARG A 483 -20.52 2.34 -14.22
C ARG A 483 -21.51 1.64 -15.16
N THR A 484 -21.03 0.67 -15.93
CA THR A 484 -21.87 -0.05 -16.90
C THR A 484 -22.96 -0.95 -16.29
N PHE A 485 -22.88 -1.21 -14.99
CA PHE A 485 -23.90 -1.95 -14.25
C PHE A 485 -24.90 -1.06 -13.54
N ALA A 486 -24.61 0.24 -13.41
CA ALA A 486 -25.43 1.20 -12.69
C ALA A 486 -26.71 1.58 -13.47
N ASN A 487 -27.78 1.82 -12.72
CA ASN A 487 -28.90 2.63 -13.17
C ASN A 487 -28.80 4.05 -12.54
N GLU A 488 -29.75 4.95 -12.83
CA GLU A 488 -29.73 6.33 -12.29
C GLU A 488 -29.89 6.38 -10.75
N ALA A 489 -30.66 5.43 -10.19
CA ALA A 489 -30.89 5.37 -8.74
C ALA A 489 -29.60 5.06 -7.94
N ALA A 490 -28.65 4.32 -8.53
CA ALA A 490 -27.38 4.01 -7.91
C ALA A 490 -26.60 5.25 -7.48
N TRP A 491 -26.55 6.27 -8.33
CA TRP A 491 -25.77 7.47 -8.05
C TRP A 491 -26.36 8.28 -6.89
N SER A 492 -27.68 8.32 -6.78
CA SER A 492 -28.38 8.99 -5.66
C SER A 492 -28.19 8.21 -4.35
N ALA A 493 -28.23 6.88 -4.40
CA ALA A 493 -28.04 6.02 -3.23
C ALA A 493 -26.60 6.06 -2.67
N LEU A 494 -25.61 6.19 -3.56
CA LEU A 494 -24.19 6.22 -3.21
C LEU A 494 -23.67 7.63 -2.91
N SER A 495 -24.46 8.69 -3.13
CA SER A 495 -24.00 10.07 -2.92
C SER A 495 -23.67 10.33 -1.45
N LEU A 496 -22.42 10.73 -1.21
CA LEU A 496 -21.92 11.14 0.12
C LEU A 496 -22.08 12.65 0.37
N GLU A 497 -22.71 13.38 -0.56
CA GLU A 497 -23.03 14.78 -0.35
C GLU A 497 -24.04 14.90 0.80
N LYS A 498 -23.76 15.78 1.76
CA LYS A 498 -24.72 16.07 2.83
C LYS A 498 -26.00 16.61 2.18
N LYS A 499 -27.10 15.86 2.25
CA LYS A 499 -28.41 16.38 1.92
C LYS A 499 -28.62 17.58 2.85
N GLU A 500 -28.68 18.81 2.28
CA GLU A 500 -29.12 19.98 3.02
C GLU A 500 -30.51 19.67 3.61
N GLN A 501 -30.60 19.66 4.94
CA GLN A 501 -31.84 19.43 5.69
C GLN A 501 -32.73 20.66 5.62
#